data_e1a8de8e0e242cca22542c4bf240f043
#
_entry.id   e1a8de8e0e242cca22542c4bf240f043
#
_cell.length_a   1.000
_cell.length_b   1.000
_cell.length_c   1.000
_cell.angle_alpha   90.00
_cell.angle_beta   90.00
_cell.angle_gamma   90.00
#
_symmetry.space_group_name_H-M   'P 1'
#
loop_
_entity.id
_entity.type
_entity.pdbx_description
1 polymer ?
#
loop_
_entity_poly.entity_id
_entity_poly.type
_entity_poly.pdbx_seq_one_letter_code
_entity_poly.pdbx_strand_id
1 'polypeptide(L)'
;MVEYEISVLSPVHIGSGNEYGPMDFVVSGERVSYIAIDKVLDELIIKGKNTLLLYEALERYGKNFSLGMFLNNHGITIDSVTEYDLRCRESPSSIRGFFKNAFNIPLIPGSSIKGAIRTALTWYFLKDRKSEVEKIIEKVLREIDEVRERNRKIKKIRWWEGKIGNELENIIFYGKKNDAQFDIFKSMIVADASFETIDSLHIEKCKVLSTTKDYKMMLKSYDIYLEVLEPPTKSKIMEISLNNYFLEEKNQNLGYNTDQITLFKEFPRACNEFSKALTEYELAFFEQYNLPALHDYYINLFNTIPTTDNEFFLRVGYGIGWLSTTLGLLLKENAELLTKLRKTFYLGRRRNEPHFLPEYPKSRRIIFNNNDPIYPMGWMKLKKHKE
;
A
#
# COMPACT_ATOMS: atom_id res chain seq x y z
N MET A 1 19.86 -15.15 -9.54
CA MET A 1 19.59 -14.48 -8.27
C MET A 1 20.20 -13.10 -8.40
N VAL A 2 19.47 -12.06 -8.04
CA VAL A 2 19.95 -10.67 -8.14
C VAL A 2 19.64 -9.98 -6.82
N GLU A 3 20.64 -9.34 -6.26
CA GLU A 3 20.54 -8.60 -5.01
C GLU A 3 20.12 -7.14 -5.25
N TYR A 4 19.26 -6.64 -4.37
CA TYR A 4 18.73 -5.28 -4.40
C TYR A 4 18.79 -4.62 -3.03
N GLU A 5 19.02 -3.32 -3.01
CA GLU A 5 18.79 -2.42 -1.85
C GLU A 5 17.54 -1.58 -2.15
N ILE A 6 16.64 -1.49 -1.19
CA ILE A 6 15.50 -0.58 -1.26
C ILE A 6 15.88 0.76 -0.64
N SER A 7 15.56 1.84 -1.34
CA SER A 7 15.57 3.21 -0.79
C SER A 7 14.15 3.74 -0.75
N VAL A 8 13.71 4.19 0.41
CA VAL A 8 12.39 4.83 0.60
C VAL A 8 12.43 6.24 0.02
N LEU A 9 11.48 6.57 -0.86
CA LEU A 9 11.38 7.87 -1.55
C LEU A 9 10.22 8.73 -1.02
N SER A 10 9.20 8.10 -0.46
CA SER A 10 8.14 8.73 0.31
C SER A 10 7.68 7.77 1.42
N PRO A 11 7.02 8.25 2.48
CA PRO A 11 6.64 7.40 3.58
C PRO A 11 5.89 6.14 3.15
N VAL A 12 6.40 4.98 3.57
CA VAL A 12 5.84 3.66 3.28
C VAL A 12 5.22 3.09 4.55
N HIS A 13 3.98 2.63 4.48
CA HIS A 13 3.31 1.88 5.54
C HIS A 13 2.87 0.51 5.02
N ILE A 14 3.41 -0.53 5.61
CA ILE A 14 2.93 -1.91 5.41
C ILE A 14 2.19 -2.30 6.69
N GLY A 15 0.88 -2.34 6.64
CA GLY A 15 0.07 -2.60 7.83
C GLY A 15 0.21 -4.03 8.34
N SER A 16 0.45 -4.20 9.64
CA SER A 16 0.41 -5.49 10.33
C SER A 16 -1.01 -5.99 10.60
N GLY A 17 -2.01 -5.10 10.48
CA GLY A 17 -3.38 -5.32 10.95
C GLY A 17 -3.60 -4.87 12.39
N ASN A 18 -2.55 -4.57 13.15
CA ASN A 18 -2.66 -4.06 14.52
C ASN A 18 -2.99 -2.57 14.52
N GLU A 19 -3.81 -2.17 15.47
CA GLU A 19 -4.09 -0.78 15.79
C GLU A 19 -3.84 -0.59 17.29
N TYR A 20 -2.87 0.26 17.61
CA TYR A 20 -2.49 0.58 18.99
C TYR A 20 -3.37 1.69 19.52
N GLY A 21 -3.89 1.52 20.70
CA GLY A 21 -4.75 2.47 21.40
C GLY A 21 -4.10 3.04 22.67
N PRO A 22 -4.87 3.78 23.50
CA PRO A 22 -4.38 4.44 24.71
C PRO A 22 -3.81 3.49 25.77
N MET A 23 -4.01 2.18 25.61
CA MET A 23 -3.47 1.13 26.49
C MET A 23 -2.10 0.61 26.04
N ASP A 24 -1.73 0.89 24.80
CA ASP A 24 -0.56 0.27 24.20
C ASP A 24 0.65 1.20 24.20
N PHE A 25 0.44 2.50 24.44
CA PHE A 25 1.53 3.49 24.42
C PHE A 25 1.31 4.69 25.35
N VAL A 26 2.40 5.37 25.64
CA VAL A 26 2.42 6.64 26.36
C VAL A 26 3.15 7.68 25.49
N VAL A 27 2.56 8.88 25.40
CA VAL A 27 3.16 10.02 24.67
C VAL A 27 3.86 10.96 25.65
N SER A 28 5.12 11.28 25.37
CA SER A 28 5.91 12.25 26.13
C SER A 28 6.69 13.16 25.17
N GLY A 29 6.18 14.36 24.94
CA GLY A 29 6.73 15.26 23.91
C GLY A 29 6.59 14.65 22.50
N GLU A 30 7.69 14.55 21.77
CA GLU A 30 7.75 13.91 20.45
C GLU A 30 8.03 12.39 20.52
N ARG A 31 8.04 11.80 21.72
CA ARG A 31 8.31 10.38 21.94
C ARG A 31 7.01 9.64 22.21
N VAL A 32 6.79 8.54 21.53
CA VAL A 32 5.73 7.56 21.78
C VAL A 32 6.40 6.28 22.25
N SER A 33 6.19 5.94 23.53
CA SER A 33 6.74 4.73 24.17
C SER A 33 5.69 3.64 24.11
N TYR A 34 5.95 2.54 23.41
CA TYR A 34 5.09 1.38 23.40
C TYR A 34 5.32 0.55 24.66
N ILE A 35 4.24 0.26 25.36
CA ILE A 35 4.29 -0.32 26.71
C ILE A 35 3.99 -1.82 26.65
N ALA A 36 4.91 -2.62 27.18
CA ALA A 36 4.71 -4.04 27.39
C ALA A 36 3.87 -4.24 28.67
N ILE A 37 2.62 -4.62 28.52
CA ILE A 37 1.70 -4.81 29.66
C ILE A 37 2.21 -5.85 30.66
N ASP A 38 2.86 -6.91 30.18
CA ASP A 38 3.46 -7.92 31.06
C ASP A 38 4.52 -7.30 31.99
N LYS A 39 5.37 -6.38 31.49
CA LYS A 39 6.32 -5.65 32.32
C LYS A 39 5.62 -4.74 33.34
N VAL A 40 4.47 -4.16 32.99
CA VAL A 40 3.68 -3.36 33.96
C VAL A 40 3.17 -4.25 35.10
N LEU A 41 2.69 -5.45 34.80
CA LEU A 41 2.24 -6.41 35.80
C LEU A 41 3.41 -6.87 36.69
N ASP A 42 4.56 -7.15 36.11
CA ASP A 42 5.78 -7.51 36.84
C ASP A 42 6.24 -6.38 37.77
N GLU A 43 6.24 -5.14 37.31
CA GLU A 43 6.57 -3.97 38.14
C GLU A 43 5.61 -3.80 39.33
N LEU A 44 4.31 -4.03 39.12
CA LEU A 44 3.33 -4.04 40.22
C LEU A 44 3.67 -5.08 41.26
N ILE A 45 4.00 -6.30 40.84
CA ILE A 45 4.39 -7.42 41.74
C ILE A 45 5.66 -7.04 42.51
N ILE A 46 6.70 -6.56 41.84
CA ILE A 46 7.97 -6.12 42.46
C ILE A 46 7.72 -5.08 43.56
N LYS A 47 6.75 -4.18 43.33
CA LYS A 47 6.36 -3.12 44.30
C LYS A 47 5.38 -3.61 45.36
N GLY A 48 5.10 -4.91 45.46
CA GLY A 48 4.16 -5.51 46.43
C GLY A 48 2.70 -5.09 46.16
N LYS A 49 2.34 -4.71 44.95
CA LYS A 49 0.98 -4.31 44.59
C LYS A 49 0.23 -5.42 43.87
N ASN A 50 -1.11 -5.36 43.95
CA ASN A 50 -1.96 -6.32 43.27
C ASN A 50 -2.05 -5.97 41.78
N THR A 51 -1.87 -6.96 40.91
CA THR A 51 -2.01 -6.78 39.43
C THR A 51 -3.44 -6.43 39.00
N LEU A 52 -4.46 -6.75 39.79
CA LEU A 52 -5.85 -6.36 39.56
C LEU A 52 -6.07 -4.84 39.53
N LEU A 53 -5.14 -4.05 40.10
CA LEU A 53 -5.23 -2.58 40.09
C LEU A 53 -5.33 -2.01 38.70
N LEU A 54 -4.69 -2.64 37.70
CA LEU A 54 -4.79 -2.22 36.31
C LEU A 54 -6.21 -2.45 35.77
N TYR A 55 -6.80 -3.60 36.05
CA TYR A 55 -8.16 -3.93 35.66
C TYR A 55 -9.18 -2.98 36.33
N GLU A 56 -9.05 -2.77 37.64
CA GLU A 56 -9.90 -1.87 38.42
C GLU A 56 -9.83 -0.42 37.89
N ALA A 57 -8.63 0.04 37.50
CA ALA A 57 -8.45 1.34 36.92
C ALA A 57 -9.14 1.45 35.54
N LEU A 58 -9.04 0.41 34.73
CA LEU A 58 -9.73 0.33 33.43
C LEU A 58 -11.26 0.36 33.59
N GLU A 59 -11.80 -0.41 34.52
CA GLU A 59 -13.26 -0.38 34.81
C GLU A 59 -13.70 1.00 35.29
N ARG A 60 -12.93 1.60 36.21
CA ARG A 60 -13.28 2.90 36.82
C ARG A 60 -13.27 4.05 35.83
N TYR A 61 -12.24 4.13 34.98
CA TYR A 61 -12.01 5.26 34.10
C TYR A 61 -12.50 5.06 32.66
N GLY A 62 -12.65 3.79 32.24
CA GLY A 62 -13.13 3.46 30.89
C GLY A 62 -12.41 4.23 29.79
N LYS A 63 -13.15 4.99 29.00
CA LYS A 63 -12.58 5.81 27.90
C LYS A 63 -11.66 6.95 28.36
N ASN A 64 -11.70 7.31 29.65
CA ASN A 64 -10.85 8.35 30.23
C ASN A 64 -9.60 7.77 30.91
N PHE A 65 -9.34 6.47 30.76
CA PHE A 65 -8.15 5.84 31.28
C PHE A 65 -6.90 6.42 30.62
N SER A 66 -5.89 6.72 31.45
CA SER A 66 -4.58 7.15 31.00
C SER A 66 -3.51 6.22 31.56
N LEU A 67 -2.86 5.48 30.68
CA LEU A 67 -1.79 4.55 31.08
C LEU A 67 -0.63 5.30 31.74
N GLY A 68 -0.22 6.45 31.20
CA GLY A 68 0.84 7.27 31.79
C GLY A 68 0.53 7.76 33.21
N MET A 69 -0.73 8.17 33.48
CA MET A 69 -1.18 8.52 34.83
C MET A 69 -1.20 7.30 35.76
N PHE A 70 -1.63 6.16 35.27
CA PHE A 70 -1.62 4.92 36.03
C PHE A 70 -0.20 4.53 36.45
N LEU A 71 0.75 4.52 35.52
CA LEU A 71 2.15 4.21 35.80
C LEU A 71 2.73 5.18 36.85
N ASN A 72 2.54 6.48 36.68
CA ASN A 72 3.01 7.50 37.62
C ASN A 72 2.42 7.31 39.03
N ASN A 73 1.11 7.08 39.16
CA ASN A 73 0.43 6.86 40.44
C ASN A 73 0.92 5.62 41.18
N HIS A 74 1.46 4.66 40.43
CA HIS A 74 2.02 3.44 41.02
C HIS A 74 3.54 3.46 41.19
N GLY A 75 4.20 4.58 40.79
CA GLY A 75 5.65 4.77 40.89
C GLY A 75 6.42 3.90 39.89
N ILE A 76 5.79 3.58 38.75
CA ILE A 76 6.39 2.82 37.66
C ILE A 76 6.93 3.81 36.64
N THR A 77 8.21 3.71 36.32
CA THR A 77 8.83 4.57 35.28
C THR A 77 8.45 4.06 33.90
N ILE A 78 8.20 4.96 32.95
CA ILE A 78 7.86 4.57 31.59
C ILE A 78 8.97 3.70 30.98
N ASP A 79 10.23 4.08 31.19
CA ASP A 79 11.38 3.37 30.61
C ASP A 79 11.50 1.91 31.08
N SER A 80 11.06 1.59 32.34
CA SER A 80 11.13 0.21 32.85
C SER A 80 10.15 -0.75 32.17
N VAL A 81 9.08 -0.22 31.60
CA VAL A 81 8.00 -0.99 30.97
C VAL A 81 7.91 -0.78 29.46
N THR A 82 8.77 0.08 28.91
CA THR A 82 8.83 0.31 27.46
C THR A 82 9.39 -0.91 26.74
N GLU A 83 8.77 -1.24 25.63
CA GLU A 83 9.25 -2.24 24.68
C GLU A 83 10.15 -1.59 23.61
N TYR A 84 9.67 -0.52 23.01
CA TYR A 84 10.41 0.34 22.09
C TYR A 84 9.76 1.74 22.01
N ASP A 85 10.48 2.69 21.44
CA ASP A 85 10.04 4.05 21.24
C ASP A 85 10.01 4.40 19.76
N LEU A 86 9.06 5.27 19.38
CA LEU A 86 9.05 5.87 18.05
C LEU A 86 8.85 7.39 18.19
N ARG A 87 9.42 8.13 17.24
CA ARG A 87 9.20 9.56 17.14
C ARG A 87 7.81 9.85 16.54
N CYS A 88 7.10 10.80 17.14
CA CYS A 88 5.85 11.34 16.63
C CYS A 88 5.80 12.84 16.95
N ARG A 89 5.53 13.68 15.95
CA ARG A 89 5.46 15.15 16.14
C ARG A 89 4.19 15.63 16.82
N GLU A 90 3.18 14.78 16.87
CA GLU A 90 1.86 15.07 17.42
C GLU A 90 1.43 13.98 18.41
N SER A 91 0.34 14.23 19.14
CA SER A 91 -0.20 13.24 20.09
C SER A 91 -1.30 12.38 19.41
N PRO A 92 -0.99 11.15 18.98
CA PRO A 92 -1.96 10.27 18.35
C PRO A 92 -2.96 9.72 19.37
N SER A 93 -4.22 9.54 18.95
CA SER A 93 -5.24 8.81 19.72
C SER A 93 -5.24 7.30 19.46
N SER A 94 -4.82 6.91 18.26
CA SER A 94 -4.54 5.53 17.86
C SER A 94 -3.48 5.51 16.78
N ILE A 95 -2.74 4.41 16.65
CA ILE A 95 -1.63 4.26 15.70
C ILE A 95 -1.79 2.93 14.99
N ARG A 96 -1.74 2.94 13.66
CA ARG A 96 -1.69 1.71 12.87
C ARG A 96 -0.27 1.18 12.79
N GLY A 97 -0.12 -0.07 13.24
CA GLY A 97 1.17 -0.73 13.34
C GLY A 97 1.74 -1.14 11.99
N PHE A 98 3.04 -0.94 11.83
CA PHE A 98 3.82 -1.46 10.71
C PHE A 98 4.06 -2.97 10.86
N PHE A 99 4.26 -3.67 9.76
CA PHE A 99 4.63 -5.08 9.77
C PHE A 99 6.08 -5.27 10.24
N LYS A 100 6.25 -5.98 11.35
CA LYS A 100 7.53 -6.22 12.04
C LYS A 100 7.70 -7.72 12.31
N ASN A 101 8.94 -8.16 12.40
CA ASN A 101 9.24 -9.52 12.87
C ASN A 101 9.13 -9.62 14.41
N ALA A 102 9.41 -10.81 14.96
CA ALA A 102 9.36 -11.05 16.40
C ALA A 102 10.37 -10.23 17.23
N PHE A 103 11.34 -9.60 16.58
CA PHE A 103 12.34 -8.72 17.22
C PHE A 103 12.04 -7.23 16.99
N ASN A 104 10.82 -6.90 16.61
CA ASN A 104 10.36 -5.56 16.27
C ASN A 104 11.12 -4.92 15.08
N ILE A 105 11.81 -5.70 14.26
CA ILE A 105 12.49 -5.19 13.07
C ILE A 105 11.47 -5.01 11.95
N PRO A 106 11.38 -3.81 11.33
CA PRO A 106 10.46 -3.55 10.23
C PRO A 106 10.78 -4.41 9.01
N LEU A 107 9.71 -4.89 8.37
CA LEU A 107 9.79 -5.71 7.16
C LEU A 107 8.83 -5.21 6.08
N ILE A 108 9.28 -5.20 4.84
CA ILE A 108 8.39 -5.16 3.67
C ILE A 108 8.31 -6.60 3.14
N PRO A 109 7.16 -7.29 3.26
CA PRO A 109 7.01 -8.63 2.75
C PRO A 109 7.28 -8.72 1.25
N GLY A 110 8.02 -9.71 0.82
CA GLY A 110 8.28 -9.97 -0.59
C GLY A 110 6.99 -10.12 -1.42
N SER A 111 5.90 -10.57 -0.79
CA SER A 111 4.58 -10.63 -1.40
C SER A 111 4.02 -9.25 -1.75
N SER A 112 4.29 -8.21 -0.95
CA SER A 112 3.90 -6.83 -1.22
C SER A 112 4.67 -6.26 -2.41
N ILE A 113 5.97 -6.50 -2.47
CA ILE A 113 6.84 -6.10 -3.59
C ILE A 113 6.40 -6.85 -4.85
N LYS A 114 6.23 -8.16 -4.76
CA LYS A 114 5.79 -9.02 -5.86
C LYS A 114 4.42 -8.60 -6.40
N GLY A 115 3.48 -8.20 -5.53
CA GLY A 115 2.17 -7.68 -5.92
C GLY A 115 2.26 -6.37 -6.71
N ALA A 116 3.13 -5.45 -6.32
CA ALA A 116 3.37 -4.20 -7.05
C ALA A 116 4.00 -4.47 -8.43
N ILE A 117 4.99 -5.37 -8.50
CA ILE A 117 5.58 -5.82 -9.78
C ILE A 117 4.50 -6.43 -10.66
N ARG A 118 3.61 -7.29 -10.12
CA ARG A 118 2.51 -7.90 -10.89
C ARG A 118 1.61 -6.85 -11.52
N THR A 119 1.23 -5.83 -10.78
CA THR A 119 0.41 -4.72 -11.31
C THR A 119 1.13 -3.97 -12.44
N ALA A 120 2.42 -3.68 -12.26
CA ALA A 120 3.23 -3.00 -13.27
C ALA A 120 3.36 -3.84 -14.55
N LEU A 121 3.65 -5.14 -14.43
CA LEU A 121 3.73 -6.08 -15.56
C LEU A 121 2.38 -6.18 -16.28
N THR A 122 1.29 -6.26 -15.54
CA THR A 122 -0.07 -6.32 -16.11
C THR A 122 -0.37 -5.07 -16.94
N TRP A 123 -0.11 -3.89 -16.37
CA TRP A 123 -0.30 -2.63 -17.07
C TRP A 123 0.60 -2.53 -18.31
N TYR A 124 1.88 -2.84 -18.16
CA TYR A 124 2.86 -2.75 -19.24
C TYR A 124 2.51 -3.64 -20.43
N PHE A 125 2.08 -4.88 -20.15
CA PHE A 125 1.67 -5.81 -21.21
C PHE A 125 0.39 -5.36 -21.93
N LEU A 126 -0.55 -4.76 -21.20
CA LEU A 126 -1.86 -4.40 -21.73
C LEU A 126 -1.94 -2.99 -22.31
N LYS A 127 -0.96 -2.10 -22.05
CA LYS A 127 -1.01 -0.70 -22.52
C LYS A 127 -1.18 -0.57 -24.03
N ASP A 128 -0.60 -1.47 -24.80
CA ASP A 128 -0.67 -1.51 -26.26
C ASP A 128 -1.78 -2.46 -26.78
N ARG A 129 -2.55 -3.10 -25.88
CA ARG A 129 -3.63 -4.07 -26.18
C ARG A 129 -5.01 -3.58 -25.71
N LYS A 130 -5.26 -2.27 -25.77
CA LYS A 130 -6.47 -1.63 -25.23
C LYS A 130 -7.77 -2.25 -25.75
N SER A 131 -7.86 -2.56 -27.03
CA SER A 131 -9.05 -3.18 -27.64
C SER A 131 -9.36 -4.57 -27.07
N GLU A 132 -8.33 -5.32 -26.66
CA GLU A 132 -8.50 -6.63 -26.04
C GLU A 132 -9.02 -6.47 -24.60
N VAL A 133 -8.47 -5.52 -23.85
CA VAL A 133 -8.95 -5.16 -22.50
C VAL A 133 -10.42 -4.75 -22.55
N GLU A 134 -10.80 -3.87 -23.48
CA GLU A 134 -12.17 -3.42 -23.65
C GLU A 134 -13.13 -4.56 -23.97
N LYS A 135 -12.78 -5.45 -24.91
CA LYS A 135 -13.60 -6.62 -25.25
C LYS A 135 -13.87 -7.54 -24.08
N ILE A 136 -12.85 -7.79 -23.25
CA ILE A 136 -12.99 -8.64 -22.04
C ILE A 136 -13.93 -7.99 -21.04
N ILE A 137 -13.72 -6.69 -20.76
CA ILE A 137 -14.56 -5.96 -19.81
C ILE A 137 -15.99 -5.90 -20.29
N GLU A 138 -16.24 -5.57 -21.55
CA GLU A 138 -17.58 -5.49 -22.13
C GLU A 138 -18.28 -6.86 -22.15
N LYS A 139 -17.56 -7.96 -22.40
CA LYS A 139 -18.08 -9.31 -22.29
C LYS A 139 -18.63 -9.57 -20.89
N VAL A 140 -17.84 -9.29 -19.85
CA VAL A 140 -18.25 -9.50 -18.46
C VAL A 140 -19.41 -8.58 -18.07
N LEU A 141 -19.42 -7.32 -18.54
CA LEU A 141 -20.53 -6.39 -18.28
C LEU A 141 -21.83 -6.89 -18.93
N ARG A 142 -21.80 -7.42 -20.16
CA ARG A 142 -22.97 -8.03 -20.80
C ARG A 142 -23.51 -9.23 -20.02
N GLU A 143 -22.62 -10.11 -19.55
CA GLU A 143 -23.04 -11.25 -18.72
C GLU A 143 -23.73 -10.78 -17.42
N ILE A 144 -23.27 -9.68 -16.82
CA ILE A 144 -23.91 -9.06 -15.63
C ILE A 144 -25.31 -8.56 -15.98
N ASP A 145 -25.47 -7.89 -17.11
CA ASP A 145 -26.77 -7.34 -17.53
C ASP A 145 -27.75 -8.45 -17.86
N GLU A 146 -27.33 -9.54 -18.52
CA GLU A 146 -28.16 -10.72 -18.74
C GLU A 146 -28.66 -11.36 -17.42
N VAL A 147 -27.81 -11.39 -16.37
CA VAL A 147 -28.21 -11.87 -15.04
C VAL A 147 -29.24 -10.94 -14.41
N ARG A 148 -29.13 -9.62 -14.63
CA ARG A 148 -30.10 -8.61 -14.13
C ARG A 148 -31.45 -8.74 -14.83
N GLU A 149 -31.45 -8.88 -16.15
CA GLU A 149 -32.68 -9.03 -16.94
C GLU A 149 -33.52 -10.27 -16.57
N ARG A 150 -32.83 -11.36 -16.17
CA ARG A 150 -33.50 -12.58 -15.67
C ARG A 150 -34.04 -12.43 -14.23
N ASN A 151 -34.20 -11.21 -13.71
CA ASN A 151 -34.66 -10.91 -12.34
C ASN A 151 -33.88 -11.66 -11.23
N ARG A 152 -32.66 -12.06 -11.49
CA ARG A 152 -31.81 -12.71 -10.51
C ARG A 152 -31.03 -11.63 -9.74
N LYS A 153 -31.14 -11.65 -8.41
CA LYS A 153 -30.28 -10.80 -7.56
C LYS A 153 -28.83 -11.10 -7.88
N ILE A 154 -28.07 -10.10 -8.27
CA ILE A 154 -26.61 -10.23 -8.44
C ILE A 154 -26.03 -10.51 -7.07
N LYS A 155 -25.85 -11.80 -6.78
CA LYS A 155 -25.13 -12.23 -5.58
C LYS A 155 -23.64 -12.01 -5.83
N LYS A 156 -22.95 -11.33 -4.87
CA LYS A 156 -21.49 -11.16 -4.84
C LYS A 156 -20.94 -10.35 -6.03
N ILE A 157 -21.28 -9.07 -6.09
CA ILE A 157 -20.71 -8.14 -7.10
C ILE A 157 -19.16 -8.21 -7.16
N ARG A 158 -18.48 -8.44 -6.03
CA ARG A 158 -17.02 -8.64 -5.96
C ARG A 158 -16.52 -9.87 -6.74
N TRP A 159 -17.35 -10.88 -6.93
CA TRP A 159 -16.98 -12.03 -7.76
C TRP A 159 -16.83 -11.62 -9.24
N TRP A 160 -17.70 -10.72 -9.71
CA TRP A 160 -17.64 -10.20 -11.07
C TRP A 160 -16.44 -9.27 -11.30
N GLU A 161 -16.08 -8.48 -10.29
CA GLU A 161 -14.83 -7.69 -10.32
C GLU A 161 -13.62 -8.62 -10.45
N GLY A 162 -13.56 -9.66 -9.63
CA GLY A 162 -12.51 -10.68 -9.68
C GLY A 162 -12.49 -11.42 -11.03
N LYS A 163 -13.64 -11.66 -11.66
CA LYS A 163 -13.70 -12.30 -12.97
C LYS A 163 -13.01 -11.47 -14.05
N ILE A 164 -13.22 -10.14 -14.08
CA ILE A 164 -12.51 -9.25 -15.01
C ILE A 164 -11.01 -9.36 -14.82
N GLY A 165 -10.54 -9.24 -13.58
CA GLY A 165 -9.12 -9.37 -13.24
C GLY A 165 -8.54 -10.70 -13.71
N ASN A 166 -9.19 -11.80 -13.39
CA ASN A 166 -8.75 -13.15 -13.77
C ASN A 166 -8.68 -13.34 -15.29
N GLU A 167 -9.68 -12.87 -16.04
CA GLU A 167 -9.66 -13.01 -17.52
C GLU A 167 -8.51 -12.19 -18.14
N LEU A 168 -8.20 -11.02 -17.61
CA LEU A 168 -7.05 -10.22 -18.04
C LEU A 168 -5.72 -10.86 -17.66
N GLU A 169 -5.60 -11.36 -16.43
CA GLU A 169 -4.38 -12.02 -15.96
C GLU A 169 -4.11 -13.34 -16.71
N ASN A 170 -5.14 -14.04 -17.15
CA ASN A 170 -4.99 -15.27 -17.92
C ASN A 170 -4.17 -15.06 -19.20
N ILE A 171 -4.37 -13.95 -19.89
CA ILE A 171 -3.64 -13.62 -21.12
C ILE A 171 -2.15 -13.38 -20.86
N ILE A 172 -1.84 -12.85 -19.67
CA ILE A 172 -0.51 -12.34 -19.35
C ILE A 172 0.34 -13.41 -18.67
N PHE A 173 -0.25 -14.13 -17.72
CA PHE A 173 0.51 -14.96 -16.78
C PHE A 173 0.35 -16.45 -17.00
N TYR A 174 -0.68 -16.88 -17.74
CA TYR A 174 -0.92 -18.31 -17.95
C TYR A 174 -0.44 -18.78 -19.30
N GLY A 175 0.14 -19.98 -19.29
CA GLY A 175 0.57 -20.65 -20.51
C GLY A 175 -0.53 -21.52 -21.10
N LYS A 176 -0.25 -22.83 -21.26
CA LYS A 176 -1.09 -23.81 -21.95
C LYS A 176 -2.52 -23.97 -21.36
N LYS A 177 -2.67 -23.76 -20.05
CA LYS A 177 -3.93 -23.88 -19.32
C LYS A 177 -4.06 -22.81 -18.26
N ASN A 178 -5.29 -22.41 -17.99
CA ASN A 178 -5.60 -21.53 -16.85
C ASN A 178 -5.57 -22.36 -15.53
N ASP A 179 -4.38 -22.78 -15.15
CA ASP A 179 -4.10 -23.54 -13.94
C ASP A 179 -2.86 -22.98 -13.30
N ALA A 180 -2.85 -22.93 -11.97
CA ALA A 180 -1.76 -22.38 -11.18
C ALA A 180 -0.38 -22.99 -11.53
N GLN A 181 -0.31 -24.23 -11.99
CA GLN A 181 0.96 -24.84 -12.43
C GLN A 181 1.55 -24.19 -13.68
N PHE A 182 0.74 -23.50 -14.49
CA PHE A 182 1.13 -22.78 -15.70
C PHE A 182 1.20 -21.27 -15.50
N ASP A 183 1.19 -20.78 -14.25
CA ASP A 183 1.38 -19.37 -13.94
C ASP A 183 2.86 -19.02 -13.98
N ILE A 184 3.30 -18.28 -15.01
CA ILE A 184 4.69 -17.83 -15.18
C ILE A 184 5.17 -16.96 -14.01
N PHE A 185 4.25 -16.33 -13.25
CA PHE A 185 4.59 -15.51 -12.10
C PHE A 185 5.22 -16.32 -10.95
N LYS A 186 5.09 -17.66 -10.97
CA LYS A 186 5.83 -18.56 -10.07
C LYS A 186 7.34 -18.55 -10.32
N SER A 187 7.77 -18.17 -11.52
CA SER A 187 9.19 -18.04 -11.83
C SER A 187 9.88 -16.98 -10.99
N MET A 188 9.12 -15.96 -10.53
CA MET A 188 9.65 -14.86 -9.74
C MET A 188 9.54 -15.17 -8.24
N ILE A 189 10.68 -15.18 -7.56
CA ILE A 189 10.77 -15.30 -6.11
C ILE A 189 11.31 -13.98 -5.58
N VAL A 190 10.62 -13.40 -4.61
CA VAL A 190 10.95 -12.11 -4.00
C VAL A 190 11.10 -12.33 -2.50
N ALA A 191 12.28 -12.09 -1.97
CA ALA A 191 12.55 -12.17 -0.53
C ALA A 191 11.91 -10.97 0.21
N ASP A 192 11.72 -11.13 1.52
CA ASP A 192 11.32 -10.03 2.39
C ASP A 192 12.47 -9.03 2.52
N ALA A 193 12.15 -7.74 2.55
CA ALA A 193 13.13 -6.68 2.76
C ALA A 193 13.09 -6.25 4.22
N SER A 194 14.19 -6.47 4.96
CA SER A 194 14.34 -6.04 6.35
C SER A 194 15.12 -4.73 6.45
N PHE A 195 14.90 -4.01 7.55
CA PHE A 195 15.61 -2.78 7.89
C PHE A 195 16.54 -3.00 9.08
N GLU A 196 17.35 -2.00 9.45
CA GLU A 196 18.37 -2.22 10.48
C GLU A 196 17.77 -2.40 11.86
N THR A 197 16.94 -1.45 12.28
CA THR A 197 16.36 -1.41 13.63
C THR A 197 14.93 -0.85 13.61
N ILE A 198 14.28 -0.89 14.75
CA ILE A 198 12.98 -0.25 14.97
C ILE A 198 13.02 1.25 14.72
N ASP A 199 14.16 1.91 14.95
CA ASP A 199 14.36 3.35 14.74
C ASP A 199 14.24 3.79 13.27
N SER A 200 14.18 2.83 12.35
CA SER A 200 13.83 3.08 10.95
C SER A 200 12.37 3.52 10.78
N LEU A 201 11.53 3.33 11.80
CA LEU A 201 10.12 3.72 11.81
C LEU A 201 9.93 5.07 12.53
N HIS A 202 8.98 5.85 12.01
CA HIS A 202 8.43 7.03 12.64
C HIS A 202 6.90 6.95 12.62
N ILE A 203 6.25 7.74 13.45
CA ILE A 203 4.79 7.87 13.42
C ILE A 203 4.44 9.16 12.70
N GLU A 204 3.74 9.02 11.57
CA GLU A 204 3.35 10.17 10.74
C GLU A 204 1.83 10.31 10.64
N LYS A 205 1.41 11.57 10.59
CA LYS A 205 0.01 11.93 10.38
C LYS A 205 -0.35 11.89 8.91
N CYS A 206 -1.25 11.00 8.55
CA CYS A 206 -1.82 10.86 7.22
C CYS A 206 -3.23 11.43 7.19
N LYS A 207 -3.51 12.31 6.25
CA LYS A 207 -4.85 12.85 5.99
C LYS A 207 -5.37 12.40 4.63
N VAL A 208 -6.69 12.41 4.50
CA VAL A 208 -7.36 12.13 3.23
C VAL A 208 -7.72 13.45 2.55
N LEU A 209 -7.01 13.75 1.49
CA LEU A 209 -7.33 14.84 0.58
C LEU A 209 -8.34 14.33 -0.44
N SER A 210 -9.44 15.06 -0.68
CA SER A 210 -10.53 14.58 -1.54
C SER A 210 -11.15 15.74 -2.32
N THR A 211 -11.54 15.48 -3.57
CA THR A 211 -12.26 16.45 -4.39
C THR A 211 -13.75 16.52 -4.00
N THR A 212 -14.33 17.71 -4.16
CA THR A 212 -15.77 17.98 -4.01
C THR A 212 -16.49 17.92 -5.37
N LYS A 213 -17.79 18.14 -5.37
CA LYS A 213 -18.59 18.27 -6.61
C LYS A 213 -18.18 19.46 -7.45
N ASP A 214 -17.71 20.52 -6.81
CA ASP A 214 -17.33 21.79 -7.44
C ASP A 214 -15.83 21.80 -7.79
N TYR A 215 -15.19 20.63 -7.92
CA TYR A 215 -13.77 20.49 -8.22
C TYR A 215 -12.84 21.23 -7.23
N LYS A 216 -13.27 21.38 -5.97
CA LYS A 216 -12.42 21.93 -4.92
C LYS A 216 -11.82 20.82 -4.08
N MET A 217 -10.60 21.05 -3.60
CA MET A 217 -9.96 20.15 -2.65
C MET A 217 -10.46 20.40 -1.25
N MET A 218 -10.66 19.30 -0.50
CA MET A 218 -10.99 19.33 0.92
C MET A 218 -10.23 18.25 1.69
N LEU A 219 -9.83 18.57 2.89
CA LEU A 219 -9.32 17.59 3.85
C LEU A 219 -10.48 16.95 4.59
N LYS A 220 -10.40 15.65 4.84
CA LYS A 220 -11.28 14.98 5.77
C LYS A 220 -10.94 15.38 7.19
N SER A 221 -11.96 15.41 8.07
CA SER A 221 -11.84 15.88 9.46
C SER A 221 -11.12 14.92 10.41
N TYR A 222 -10.81 13.70 9.97
CA TYR A 222 -10.13 12.69 10.78
C TYR A 222 -8.67 12.52 10.37
N ASP A 223 -7.83 12.34 11.35
CA ASP A 223 -6.41 12.05 11.20
C ASP A 223 -6.18 10.55 11.33
N ILE A 224 -5.17 10.06 10.62
CA ILE A 224 -4.74 8.66 10.66
C ILE A 224 -3.26 8.66 11.00
N TYR A 225 -2.88 8.11 12.14
CA TYR A 225 -1.48 7.96 12.50
C TYR A 225 -0.97 6.59 12.11
N LEU A 226 0.17 6.56 11.45
CA LEU A 226 0.77 5.37 10.85
C LEU A 226 2.21 5.25 11.28
N GLU A 227 2.64 4.07 11.69
CA GLU A 227 4.08 3.75 11.69
C GLU A 227 4.55 3.67 10.24
N VAL A 228 5.56 4.41 9.85
CA VAL A 228 6.05 4.48 8.48
C VAL A 228 7.57 4.39 8.42
N LEU A 229 8.08 3.83 7.33
CA LEU A 229 9.47 4.04 6.91
C LEU A 229 9.54 5.40 6.22
N GLU A 230 10.42 6.29 6.69
CA GLU A 230 10.60 7.63 6.10
C GLU A 230 11.81 7.69 5.15
N PRO A 231 11.77 8.57 4.13
CA PRO A 231 12.99 8.92 3.38
C PRO A 231 14.06 9.54 4.29
N PRO A 232 15.35 9.20 4.13
CA PRO A 232 15.95 8.35 3.09
C PRO A 232 16.27 6.93 3.57
N THR A 233 15.40 6.30 4.37
CA THR A 233 15.64 4.97 4.93
C THR A 233 15.96 3.93 3.85
N LYS A 234 16.94 3.08 4.14
CA LYS A 234 17.38 2.00 3.26
C LYS A 234 17.18 0.63 3.92
N SER A 235 16.86 -0.37 3.10
CA SER A 235 16.79 -1.76 3.56
C SER A 235 18.18 -2.39 3.64
N LYS A 236 18.27 -3.52 4.33
CA LYS A 236 19.30 -4.52 4.07
C LYS A 236 19.14 -5.09 2.66
N ILE A 237 20.18 -5.75 2.17
CA ILE A 237 20.12 -6.42 0.88
C ILE A 237 19.04 -7.48 0.89
N MET A 238 18.24 -7.49 -0.17
CA MET A 238 17.19 -8.46 -0.42
C MET A 238 17.36 -9.08 -1.81
N GLU A 239 16.76 -10.24 -2.04
CA GLU A 239 16.93 -10.98 -3.29
C GLU A 239 15.64 -11.00 -4.12
N ILE A 240 15.81 -10.84 -5.43
CA ILE A 240 14.79 -11.17 -6.43
C ILE A 240 15.43 -12.19 -7.38
N SER A 241 14.82 -13.35 -7.52
CA SER A 241 15.27 -14.37 -8.44
C SER A 241 14.21 -14.75 -9.46
N LEU A 242 14.65 -15.05 -10.67
CA LEU A 242 13.82 -15.62 -11.72
C LEU A 242 14.25 -17.06 -11.95
N ASN A 243 13.34 -18.01 -11.82
CA ASN A 243 13.62 -19.41 -12.10
C ASN A 243 13.68 -19.64 -13.62
N ASN A 244 14.87 -19.89 -14.12
CA ASN A 244 15.13 -20.07 -15.55
C ASN A 244 14.34 -21.21 -16.17
N TYR A 245 13.96 -22.25 -15.39
CA TYR A 245 13.13 -23.34 -15.90
C TYR A 245 11.85 -22.85 -16.57
N PHE A 246 11.19 -21.81 -16.02
CA PHE A 246 9.98 -21.23 -16.59
C PHE A 246 10.25 -20.32 -17.79
N LEU A 247 11.48 -19.79 -17.90
CA LEU A 247 11.84 -18.74 -18.84
C LEU A 247 12.71 -19.24 -20.01
N GLU A 248 13.01 -20.54 -20.05
CA GLU A 248 13.73 -21.15 -21.15
C GLU A 248 12.78 -21.58 -22.27
N GLU A 249 13.11 -21.23 -23.50
CA GLU A 249 12.34 -21.62 -24.70
C GLU A 249 12.24 -23.14 -24.88
N LYS A 250 13.14 -23.91 -24.28
CA LYS A 250 13.13 -25.38 -24.27
C LYS A 250 11.89 -25.96 -23.58
N ASN A 251 11.26 -25.21 -22.68
CA ASN A 251 10.10 -25.66 -21.92
C ASN A 251 8.75 -25.30 -22.59
N GLN A 252 8.68 -25.50 -23.91
CA GLN A 252 7.45 -25.31 -24.72
C GLN A 252 6.22 -26.03 -24.14
N ASN A 253 6.43 -27.06 -23.33
CA ASN A 253 5.35 -27.76 -22.64
C ASN A 253 4.54 -26.86 -21.67
N LEU A 254 5.08 -25.74 -21.21
CA LEU A 254 4.41 -24.78 -20.36
C LEU A 254 3.51 -23.84 -21.17
N GLY A 255 3.79 -23.65 -22.48
CA GLY A 255 2.96 -22.89 -23.42
C GLY A 255 3.06 -21.37 -23.27
N TYR A 256 4.16 -20.87 -22.71
CA TYR A 256 4.43 -19.43 -22.69
C TYR A 256 4.90 -18.96 -24.07
N ASN A 257 4.45 -17.78 -24.48
CA ASN A 257 4.93 -17.13 -25.68
C ASN A 257 6.16 -16.22 -25.39
N THR A 258 6.80 -15.77 -26.43
CA THR A 258 8.00 -14.90 -26.34
C THR A 258 7.70 -13.60 -25.60
N ASP A 259 6.53 -12.98 -25.83
CA ASP A 259 6.15 -11.73 -25.16
C ASP A 259 6.07 -11.91 -23.63
N GLN A 260 5.47 -13.02 -23.18
CA GLN A 260 5.38 -13.34 -21.75
C GLN A 260 6.76 -13.54 -21.13
N ILE A 261 7.65 -14.29 -21.80
CA ILE A 261 9.01 -14.55 -21.31
C ILE A 261 9.82 -13.24 -21.25
N THR A 262 9.75 -12.43 -22.28
CA THR A 262 10.45 -11.14 -22.37
C THR A 262 9.96 -10.18 -21.28
N LEU A 263 8.63 -10.11 -21.06
CA LEU A 263 8.04 -9.31 -20.01
C LEU A 263 8.64 -9.59 -18.63
N PHE A 264 8.87 -10.87 -18.30
CA PHE A 264 9.46 -11.26 -17.03
C PHE A 264 10.95 -10.97 -16.94
N LYS A 265 11.69 -11.12 -18.03
CA LYS A 265 13.11 -10.78 -18.07
C LYS A 265 13.36 -9.27 -17.93
N GLU A 266 12.45 -8.47 -18.47
CA GLU A 266 12.52 -6.99 -18.48
C GLU A 266 11.64 -6.34 -17.41
N PHE A 267 11.30 -7.04 -16.32
CA PHE A 267 10.38 -6.52 -15.29
C PHE A 267 10.79 -5.16 -14.71
N PRO A 268 12.08 -4.80 -14.53
CA PRO A 268 12.47 -3.48 -14.05
C PRO A 268 12.01 -2.36 -14.98
N ARG A 269 12.14 -2.56 -16.28
CA ARG A 269 11.66 -1.62 -17.30
C ARG A 269 10.15 -1.42 -17.21
N ALA A 270 9.38 -2.51 -17.10
CA ALA A 270 7.93 -2.44 -16.94
C ALA A 270 7.52 -1.67 -15.67
N CYS A 271 8.24 -1.87 -14.56
CA CYS A 271 8.02 -1.12 -13.31
C CYS A 271 8.30 0.38 -13.49
N ASN A 272 9.39 0.74 -14.18
CA ASN A 272 9.74 2.13 -14.43
C ASN A 272 8.72 2.83 -15.34
N GLU A 273 8.28 2.19 -16.42
CA GLU A 273 7.28 2.76 -17.32
C GLU A 273 5.91 2.93 -16.63
N PHE A 274 5.50 1.97 -15.81
CA PHE A 274 4.28 2.10 -15.01
C PHE A 274 4.40 3.23 -13.98
N SER A 275 5.54 3.32 -13.29
CA SER A 275 5.83 4.39 -12.34
C SER A 275 5.83 5.76 -13.01
N LYS A 276 6.37 5.86 -14.24
CA LYS A 276 6.34 7.08 -15.04
C LYS A 276 4.91 7.51 -15.38
N ALA A 277 4.10 6.60 -15.88
CA ALA A 277 2.70 6.88 -16.21
C ALA A 277 1.87 7.28 -14.97
N LEU A 278 2.11 6.64 -13.81
CA LEU A 278 1.49 7.04 -12.54
C LEU A 278 1.92 8.46 -12.14
N THR A 279 3.20 8.77 -12.27
CA THR A 279 3.75 10.07 -11.91
C THR A 279 3.21 11.18 -12.79
N GLU A 280 3.13 10.96 -14.09
CA GLU A 280 2.53 11.89 -15.06
C GLU A 280 1.06 12.19 -14.72
N TYR A 281 0.29 11.17 -14.36
CA TYR A 281 -1.10 11.35 -13.95
C TYR A 281 -1.23 12.18 -12.66
N GLU A 282 -0.39 11.89 -11.67
CA GLU A 282 -0.42 12.62 -10.39
C GLU A 282 0.09 14.06 -10.55
N LEU A 283 1.07 14.32 -11.43
CA LEU A 283 1.51 15.67 -11.78
C LEU A 283 0.33 16.51 -12.29
N ALA A 284 -0.37 16.02 -13.31
CA ALA A 284 -1.54 16.73 -13.87
C ALA A 284 -2.64 16.95 -12.84
N PHE A 285 -2.84 15.97 -11.92
CA PHE A 285 -3.81 16.09 -10.83
C PHE A 285 -3.42 17.19 -9.84
N PHE A 286 -2.17 17.23 -9.36
CA PHE A 286 -1.76 18.21 -8.37
C PHE A 286 -1.58 19.62 -8.95
N GLU A 287 -1.26 19.75 -10.23
CA GLU A 287 -1.30 21.00 -10.97
C GLU A 287 -2.73 21.55 -11.04
N GLN A 288 -3.69 20.72 -11.50
CA GLN A 288 -5.11 21.08 -11.61
C GLN A 288 -5.68 21.61 -10.30
N TYR A 289 -5.27 21.04 -9.17
CA TYR A 289 -5.80 21.39 -7.85
C TYR A 289 -4.92 22.37 -7.07
N ASN A 290 -3.90 22.95 -7.71
CA ASN A 290 -2.99 23.95 -7.13
C ASN A 290 -2.38 23.51 -5.78
N LEU A 291 -1.71 22.37 -5.78
CA LEU A 291 -0.99 21.81 -4.64
C LEU A 291 0.51 21.75 -4.93
N PRO A 292 1.22 22.90 -4.86
CA PRO A 292 2.58 23.04 -5.39
C PRO A 292 3.58 22.09 -4.73
N ALA A 293 3.53 21.90 -3.42
CA ALA A 293 4.49 21.03 -2.72
C ALA A 293 4.43 19.57 -3.21
N LEU A 294 3.22 19.06 -3.47
CA LEU A 294 3.03 17.71 -4.02
C LEU A 294 3.38 17.65 -5.50
N HIS A 295 3.07 18.70 -6.25
CA HIS A 295 3.44 18.82 -7.65
C HIS A 295 4.97 18.80 -7.80
N ASP A 296 5.70 19.60 -7.03
CA ASP A 296 7.16 19.64 -7.03
C ASP A 296 7.80 18.30 -6.62
N TYR A 297 7.19 17.61 -5.64
CA TYR A 297 7.61 16.26 -5.28
C TYR A 297 7.53 15.33 -6.51
N TYR A 298 6.42 15.37 -7.25
CA TYR A 298 6.23 14.51 -8.41
C TYR A 298 7.09 14.91 -9.61
N ILE A 299 7.41 16.19 -9.81
CA ILE A 299 8.41 16.64 -10.79
C ILE A 299 9.76 15.99 -10.49
N ASN A 300 10.21 16.09 -9.24
CA ASN A 300 11.48 15.52 -8.82
C ASN A 300 11.48 13.98 -8.98
N LEU A 301 10.40 13.33 -8.58
CA LEU A 301 10.26 11.88 -8.74
C LEU A 301 10.33 11.48 -10.22
N PHE A 302 9.57 12.15 -11.10
CA PHE A 302 9.54 11.89 -12.54
C PHE A 302 10.92 11.98 -13.17
N ASN A 303 11.67 13.02 -12.84
CA ASN A 303 13.01 13.26 -13.36
C ASN A 303 14.05 12.24 -12.86
N THR A 304 13.75 11.52 -11.79
CA THR A 304 14.65 10.52 -11.19
C THR A 304 14.29 9.08 -11.54
N ILE A 305 13.16 8.84 -12.24
CA ILE A 305 12.80 7.49 -12.69
C ILE A 305 13.86 6.96 -13.65
N PRO A 306 14.47 5.79 -13.34
CA PRO A 306 15.57 5.27 -14.14
C PRO A 306 15.14 4.85 -15.55
N THR A 307 16.05 5.02 -16.50
CA THR A 307 15.92 4.53 -17.87
C THR A 307 16.64 3.18 -18.08
N THR A 308 17.35 2.70 -17.06
CA THR A 308 18.12 1.46 -17.09
C THR A 308 17.48 0.37 -16.23
N ASP A 309 17.82 -0.91 -16.51
CA ASP A 309 17.29 -2.06 -15.76
C ASP A 309 18.00 -2.32 -14.42
N ASN A 310 18.98 -1.48 -14.06
CA ASN A 310 19.72 -1.62 -12.81
C ASN A 310 18.97 -1.05 -11.61
N GLU A 311 18.00 -0.19 -11.86
CA GLU A 311 17.17 0.42 -10.84
C GLU A 311 15.73 0.46 -11.32
N PHE A 312 14.79 0.28 -10.40
CA PHE A 312 13.37 0.46 -10.74
C PHE A 312 12.56 1.00 -9.56
N PHE A 313 11.48 1.67 -9.89
CA PHE A 313 10.59 2.30 -8.93
C PHE A 313 9.34 1.47 -8.75
N LEU A 314 8.84 1.45 -7.51
CA LEU A 314 7.56 0.84 -7.14
C LEU A 314 6.81 1.77 -6.19
N ARG A 315 5.50 1.61 -6.17
CA ARG A 315 4.63 2.23 -5.18
C ARG A 315 3.90 1.12 -4.40
N VAL A 316 4.12 1.03 -3.08
CA VAL A 316 3.66 -0.10 -2.25
C VAL A 316 2.99 0.35 -0.96
N GLY A 317 2.19 -0.54 -0.39
CA GLY A 317 1.64 -0.39 0.95
C GLY A 317 0.33 0.40 1.01
N TYR A 318 0.06 0.92 2.20
CA TYR A 318 -1.17 1.65 2.49
C TYR A 318 -1.20 3.03 1.83
N GLY A 319 -2.36 3.41 1.35
CA GLY A 319 -2.58 4.78 0.89
C GLY A 319 -2.16 5.08 -0.55
N ILE A 320 -1.59 4.11 -1.26
CA ILE A 320 -1.10 4.29 -2.64
C ILE A 320 -2.21 4.50 -3.69
N GLY A 321 -3.45 4.19 -3.35
CA GLY A 321 -4.61 4.50 -4.15
C GLY A 321 -4.94 3.50 -5.27
N TRP A 322 -6.08 3.71 -5.88
CA TRP A 322 -6.66 2.81 -6.88
C TRP A 322 -5.80 2.67 -8.15
N LEU A 323 -5.21 3.75 -8.63
CA LEU A 323 -4.38 3.74 -9.85
C LEU A 323 -3.13 2.87 -9.71
N SER A 324 -2.54 2.83 -8.51
CA SER A 324 -1.31 2.06 -8.24
C SER A 324 -1.56 0.56 -8.01
N THR A 325 -2.81 0.16 -7.79
CA THR A 325 -3.18 -1.23 -7.44
C THR A 325 -4.07 -1.90 -8.47
N THR A 326 -4.40 -1.21 -9.54
CA THR A 326 -5.30 -1.70 -10.60
C THR A 326 -4.84 -1.22 -11.98
N LEU A 327 -5.57 -1.63 -13.01
CA LEU A 327 -5.41 -1.10 -14.38
C LEU A 327 -6.08 0.26 -14.60
N GLY A 328 -6.24 1.03 -13.53
CA GLY A 328 -6.95 2.30 -13.52
C GLY A 328 -6.45 3.31 -14.55
N LEU A 329 -5.14 3.35 -14.80
CA LEU A 329 -4.57 4.24 -15.84
C LEU A 329 -5.11 3.91 -17.23
N LEU A 330 -5.17 2.63 -17.63
CA LEU A 330 -5.73 2.22 -18.91
C LEU A 330 -7.22 2.55 -19.01
N LEU A 331 -7.97 2.34 -17.91
CA LEU A 331 -9.40 2.63 -17.88
C LEU A 331 -9.71 4.12 -17.93
N LYS A 332 -8.80 4.99 -17.49
CA LYS A 332 -8.97 6.46 -17.58
C LYS A 332 -8.96 6.95 -19.03
N GLU A 333 -8.36 6.23 -19.96
CA GLU A 333 -8.32 6.58 -21.36
C GLU A 333 -9.66 6.34 -22.08
N ASN A 334 -10.53 5.47 -21.53
CA ASN A 334 -11.88 5.23 -22.05
C ASN A 334 -12.94 5.66 -21.02
N ALA A 335 -13.38 6.92 -21.09
CA ALA A 335 -14.32 7.52 -20.15
C ALA A 335 -15.69 6.81 -20.14
N GLU A 336 -16.15 6.29 -21.27
CA GLU A 336 -17.42 5.58 -21.38
C GLU A 336 -17.36 4.24 -20.64
N LEU A 337 -16.34 3.44 -20.91
CA LEU A 337 -16.11 2.15 -20.24
C LEU A 337 -15.92 2.33 -18.74
N LEU A 338 -15.11 3.31 -18.35
CA LEU A 338 -14.92 3.64 -16.93
C LEU A 338 -16.24 4.02 -16.26
N THR A 339 -17.09 4.78 -16.95
CA THR A 339 -18.41 5.17 -16.42
C THR A 339 -19.32 3.95 -16.24
N LYS A 340 -19.34 3.02 -17.20
CA LYS A 340 -20.07 1.74 -17.09
C LYS A 340 -19.57 0.93 -15.91
N LEU A 341 -18.25 0.77 -15.75
CA LEU A 341 -17.65 0.06 -14.61
C LEU A 341 -18.02 0.70 -13.28
N ARG A 342 -17.89 2.04 -13.17
CA ARG A 342 -18.24 2.79 -11.96
C ARG A 342 -19.70 2.56 -11.56
N LYS A 343 -20.62 2.62 -12.52
CA LYS A 343 -22.05 2.39 -12.29
C LYS A 343 -22.33 0.94 -11.87
N THR A 344 -21.70 -0.02 -12.54
CA THR A 344 -21.92 -1.45 -12.31
C THR A 344 -21.40 -1.90 -10.95
N PHE A 345 -20.20 -1.44 -10.57
CA PHE A 345 -19.50 -1.86 -9.35
C PHE A 345 -19.54 -0.81 -8.23
N TYR A 346 -20.26 0.29 -8.42
CA TYR A 346 -20.38 1.39 -7.47
C TYR A 346 -19.06 2.05 -7.05
N LEU A 347 -18.08 2.10 -7.98
CA LEU A 347 -16.75 2.61 -7.70
C LEU A 347 -16.77 4.13 -7.46
N GLY A 348 -16.26 4.56 -6.29
CA GLY A 348 -16.19 5.97 -5.91
C GLY A 348 -17.53 6.63 -5.58
N ARG A 349 -18.61 5.86 -5.43
CA ARG A 349 -19.92 6.35 -4.99
C ARG A 349 -19.94 6.53 -3.48
N ARG A 350 -20.48 7.62 -3.00
CA ARG A 350 -20.81 7.78 -1.57
C ARG A 350 -22.06 6.96 -1.22
N ARG A 351 -22.10 6.42 -0.01
CA ARG A 351 -23.16 5.48 0.44
C ARG A 351 -24.58 6.00 0.27
N ASN A 352 -24.78 7.32 0.40
CA ASN A 352 -26.11 7.98 0.38
C ASN A 352 -26.27 8.98 -0.77
N GLU A 353 -25.42 8.98 -1.78
CA GLU A 353 -25.52 9.90 -2.90
C GLU A 353 -25.94 9.17 -4.18
N PRO A 354 -26.95 9.65 -4.92
CA PRO A 354 -27.42 9.03 -6.15
C PRO A 354 -26.44 9.23 -7.31
N HIS A 355 -25.53 10.21 -7.22
CA HIS A 355 -24.66 10.61 -8.30
C HIS A 355 -23.20 10.27 -8.02
N PHE A 356 -22.46 9.91 -9.08
CA PHE A 356 -21.01 9.77 -9.06
C PHE A 356 -20.36 11.14 -9.16
N LEU A 357 -19.29 11.35 -8.39
CA LEU A 357 -18.47 12.55 -8.56
C LEU A 357 -17.77 12.50 -9.92
N PRO A 358 -17.57 13.66 -10.58
CA PRO A 358 -16.89 13.68 -11.88
C PRO A 358 -15.45 13.17 -11.78
N GLU A 359 -14.72 13.60 -10.75
CA GLU A 359 -13.35 13.10 -10.53
C GLU A 359 -13.32 11.68 -9.95
N TYR A 360 -12.51 10.80 -10.54
CA TYR A 360 -12.27 9.45 -10.05
C TYR A 360 -10.89 8.95 -10.49
N PRO A 361 -10.06 8.44 -9.58
CA PRO A 361 -10.24 8.41 -8.12
C PRO A 361 -10.16 9.80 -7.50
N LYS A 362 -11.08 10.10 -6.57
CA LYS A 362 -11.27 11.44 -6.01
C LYS A 362 -10.39 11.79 -4.82
N SER A 363 -9.71 10.82 -4.22
CA SER A 363 -9.00 11.01 -2.95
C SER A 363 -7.57 10.52 -3.02
N ARG A 364 -6.70 11.22 -2.27
CA ARG A 364 -5.32 10.86 -2.03
C ARG A 364 -5.06 10.80 -0.53
N ARG A 365 -4.21 9.88 -0.10
CA ARG A 365 -3.67 9.84 1.26
C ARG A 365 -2.30 10.49 1.24
N ILE A 366 -2.16 11.51 2.04
CA ILE A 366 -1.01 12.41 2.03
C ILE A 366 -0.50 12.54 3.47
N ILE A 367 0.81 12.55 3.65
CA ILE A 367 1.46 12.88 4.91
C ILE A 367 1.49 14.40 5.07
N PHE A 368 1.13 14.86 6.27
CA PHE A 368 1.08 16.25 6.63
C PHE A 368 2.06 16.55 7.78
N ASN A 369 2.74 17.69 7.67
CA ASN A 369 3.41 18.32 8.80
C ASN A 369 2.58 19.54 9.19
N ASN A 370 2.04 19.55 10.39
CA ASN A 370 1.04 20.53 10.78
C ASN A 370 -0.13 20.55 9.77
N ASN A 371 -0.25 21.61 8.97
CA ASN A 371 -1.31 21.77 7.96
C ASN A 371 -0.79 21.66 6.52
N ASP A 372 0.51 21.46 6.33
CA ASP A 372 1.13 21.43 5.01
C ASP A 372 1.25 19.98 4.49
N PRO A 373 0.79 19.71 3.27
CA PRO A 373 0.99 18.43 2.61
C PRO A 373 2.46 18.28 2.21
N ILE A 374 3.12 17.19 2.66
CA ILE A 374 4.55 17.01 2.42
C ILE A 374 4.80 15.90 1.40
N TYR A 375 4.22 14.73 1.63
CA TYR A 375 4.53 13.53 0.84
C TYR A 375 3.28 12.74 0.45
N PRO A 376 3.24 12.21 -0.80
CA PRO A 376 2.38 11.09 -1.10
C PRO A 376 2.89 9.82 -0.40
N MET A 377 2.09 8.75 -0.39
CA MET A 377 2.45 7.49 0.23
C MET A 377 3.08 6.51 -0.75
N GLY A 378 4.07 5.74 -0.27
CA GLY A 378 4.39 4.42 -0.78
C GLY A 378 5.47 4.33 -1.86
N TRP A 379 6.16 5.40 -2.23
CA TRP A 379 7.20 5.35 -3.27
C TRP A 379 8.53 4.82 -2.73
N MET A 380 9.11 3.87 -3.46
CA MET A 380 10.44 3.32 -3.18
C MET A 380 11.18 2.99 -4.47
N LYS A 381 12.51 2.97 -4.37
CA LYS A 381 13.44 2.58 -5.43
C LYS A 381 14.16 1.31 -5.03
N LEU A 382 14.22 0.35 -5.93
CA LEU A 382 15.06 -0.84 -5.81
C LEU A 382 16.27 -0.67 -6.73
N LYS A 383 17.45 -0.78 -6.19
CA LYS A 383 18.72 -0.67 -6.90
C LYS A 383 19.50 -1.98 -6.78
N LYS A 384 19.96 -2.51 -7.93
CA LYS A 384 20.85 -3.67 -7.94
C LYS A 384 22.09 -3.38 -7.12
N HIS A 385 22.37 -4.27 -6.19
CA HIS A 385 23.62 -4.25 -5.47
C HIS A 385 24.73 -4.67 -6.46
N LYS A 386 25.79 -3.88 -6.54
CA LYS A 386 26.96 -4.24 -7.35
C LYS A 386 27.78 -5.21 -6.53
N GLU A 387 28.07 -6.38 -7.10
CA GLU A 387 29.11 -7.27 -6.60
C GLU A 387 30.46 -6.56 -6.53
#